data_21396e25b96a0d3728a29c7ba8218c0d
#
_entry.id   21396e25b96a0d3728a29c7ba8218c0d
#
_cell.length_a   1.000
_cell.length_b   1.000
_cell.length_c   1.000
_cell.angle_alpha   90.00
_cell.angle_beta   90.00
_cell.angle_gamma   90.00
#
_symmetry.space_group_name_H-M   'P 1'
#
loop_
_entity.id
_entity.type
_entity.pdbx_description
1 polymer ?
#
loop_
_entity_poly.entity_id
_entity_poly.type
_entity_poly.pdbx_seq_one_letter_code
_entity_poly.pdbx_strand_id
1 'polypeptide(L)'
;MKRVFLIVLDSFGIGQMPDAQRFGDYGVDTLGTVSKSPYFSMPNMEKLGLFQIDGTSVKSSVTEYKGRVARMTEASMGKDTTIGHWEIAGIYSKDPLPVYPQGFPGEVLDAFRKATGRGVLCNAPYSGTEVIKVYGDEHVKTGDLIVYTSADSVFQIAAHEDVVPVEQLYEYCRMARKILTGRHGVGRVIARPFTGSSGNYTRTAKRHDFSIEPPCDTMLDILKKNGKEVLAVGKIYDIFAGRGITDHVYTSGNEEGIEKTLACLDREFEGLCFINLVDFDMLYGHRRDIDGYAKALSFFDEKLPFIMDRMKEDDVLLITADHGCDPGYLKTTDHTREYTPLVMYGKKITPGNLGTRKTFADIGATVLKYFDIVPPFNGENMI
;
A
#
# COMPACT_ATOMS: atom_id res chain seq x y z
N MET A 1 -26.35 12.96 -1.34
CA MET A 1 -25.08 12.79 -2.08
C MET A 1 -24.31 11.68 -1.39
N LYS A 2 -24.09 10.55 -2.07
CA LYS A 2 -23.42 9.36 -1.51
C LYS A 2 -21.90 9.55 -1.55
N ARG A 3 -21.21 9.34 -0.43
CA ARG A 3 -19.73 9.36 -0.35
C ARG A 3 -19.25 8.12 0.40
N VAL A 4 -18.16 7.55 -0.05
CA VAL A 4 -17.45 6.47 0.65
C VAL A 4 -16.04 6.96 1.02
N PHE A 5 -15.67 6.76 2.27
CA PHE A 5 -14.31 7.00 2.77
C PHE A 5 -13.69 5.63 3.09
N LEU A 6 -12.71 5.23 2.30
CA LEU A 6 -11.99 3.97 2.45
C LEU A 6 -10.59 4.25 2.98
N ILE A 7 -10.35 3.93 4.24
CA ILE A 7 -9.07 4.12 4.93
C ILE A 7 -8.35 2.78 5.04
N VAL A 8 -7.16 2.71 4.48
CA VAL A 8 -6.24 1.59 4.65
C VAL A 8 -5.21 1.94 5.72
N LEU A 9 -5.21 1.19 6.82
CA LEU A 9 -4.15 1.17 7.82
C LEU A 9 -3.06 0.22 7.28
N ASP A 10 -2.11 0.77 6.52
CA ASP A 10 -1.12 -0.01 5.75
C ASP A 10 -0.42 -1.04 6.65
N SER A 11 -0.49 -2.32 6.26
CA SER A 11 0.08 -3.46 6.99
C SER A 11 -0.61 -3.88 8.31
N PHE A 12 -1.80 -3.42 8.63
CA PHE A 12 -2.48 -3.79 9.88
C PHE A 12 -3.16 -5.16 9.80
N GLY A 13 -2.37 -6.24 9.90
CA GLY A 13 -2.86 -7.62 9.98
C GLY A 13 -3.51 -7.96 11.34
N ILE A 14 -4.38 -8.98 11.33
CA ILE A 14 -5.11 -9.47 12.52
C ILE A 14 -4.97 -10.98 12.72
N GLY A 15 -3.83 -11.53 12.35
CA GLY A 15 -3.48 -12.92 12.56
C GLY A 15 -3.26 -13.72 11.29
N GLN A 16 -2.53 -14.77 11.44
CA GLN A 16 -2.03 -15.64 10.38
C GLN A 16 -3.16 -16.19 9.46
N MET A 17 -2.96 -16.09 8.15
CA MET A 17 -3.78 -16.81 7.17
C MET A 17 -3.43 -18.30 7.08
N PRO A 18 -4.34 -19.17 6.60
CA PRO A 18 -4.08 -20.62 6.50
C PRO A 18 -2.90 -20.98 5.60
N ASP A 19 -2.62 -20.15 4.59
CA ASP A 19 -1.54 -20.35 3.63
C ASP A 19 -0.24 -19.60 3.98
N ALA A 20 -0.17 -18.96 5.13
CA ALA A 20 0.97 -18.15 5.56
C ALA A 20 2.31 -18.94 5.55
N GLN A 21 2.27 -20.25 5.84
CA GLN A 21 3.46 -21.12 5.75
C GLN A 21 4.08 -21.13 4.35
N ARG A 22 3.28 -20.98 3.28
CA ARG A 22 3.77 -20.95 1.89
C ARG A 22 4.61 -19.70 1.61
N PHE A 23 4.40 -18.66 2.42
CA PHE A 23 5.12 -17.38 2.39
C PHE A 23 6.23 -17.30 3.43
N GLY A 24 6.42 -18.37 4.22
CA GLY A 24 7.38 -18.39 5.33
C GLY A 24 6.90 -17.73 6.62
N ASP A 25 5.64 -17.33 6.70
CA ASP A 25 5.07 -16.47 7.74
C ASP A 25 4.24 -17.30 8.75
N TYR A 26 4.90 -18.13 9.54
CA TYR A 26 4.22 -18.92 10.56
C TYR A 26 4.19 -18.23 11.93
N GLY A 27 3.01 -18.13 12.53
CA GLY A 27 2.82 -17.57 13.87
C GLY A 27 2.76 -16.03 13.88
N VAL A 28 2.49 -15.41 12.74
CA VAL A 28 2.36 -13.95 12.61
C VAL A 28 1.01 -13.45 13.11
N ASP A 29 1.01 -12.34 13.82
CA ASP A 29 -0.19 -11.66 14.32
C ASP A 29 0.16 -10.20 14.68
N THR A 30 0.04 -9.31 13.70
CA THR A 30 0.36 -7.89 13.86
C THR A 30 -0.42 -7.27 15.01
N LEU A 31 -1.76 -7.42 15.04
CA LEU A 31 -2.60 -6.90 16.12
C LEU A 31 -2.21 -7.50 17.47
N GLY A 32 -2.05 -8.84 17.53
CA GLY A 32 -1.70 -9.53 18.77
C GLY A 32 -0.33 -9.14 19.31
N THR A 33 0.63 -8.87 18.42
CA THR A 33 1.96 -8.36 18.81
C THR A 33 1.87 -6.93 19.34
N VAL A 34 1.25 -6.03 18.58
CA VAL A 34 1.20 -4.60 18.92
C VAL A 34 0.34 -4.34 20.16
N SER A 35 -0.70 -5.13 20.39
CA SER A 35 -1.58 -5.02 21.56
C SER A 35 -0.88 -5.26 22.90
N LYS A 36 0.31 -5.87 22.90
CA LYS A 36 1.12 -6.07 24.12
C LYS A 36 1.90 -4.82 24.53
N SER A 37 2.00 -3.83 23.67
CA SER A 37 2.66 -2.56 24.00
C SER A 37 1.87 -1.78 25.04
N PRO A 38 2.53 -1.14 26.03
CA PRO A 38 1.85 -0.27 27.00
C PRO A 38 1.24 0.99 26.36
N TYR A 39 1.57 1.26 25.12
CA TYR A 39 1.04 2.40 24.35
C TYR A 39 -0.17 2.06 23.48
N PHE A 40 -0.60 0.79 23.48
CA PHE A 40 -1.74 0.36 22.68
C PHE A 40 -3.07 0.74 23.34
N SER A 41 -3.87 1.52 22.64
CA SER A 41 -5.22 1.91 23.08
C SER A 41 -6.10 2.22 21.87
N MET A 42 -7.16 1.43 21.64
CA MET A 42 -8.08 1.59 20.52
C MET A 42 -9.56 1.52 20.95
N PRO A 43 -10.00 2.34 21.94
CA PRO A 43 -11.36 2.26 22.49
C PRO A 43 -12.45 2.66 21.47
N ASN A 44 -12.15 3.48 20.47
CA ASN A 44 -13.11 3.88 19.46
C ASN A 44 -13.28 2.80 18.38
N MET A 45 -12.19 2.19 17.93
CA MET A 45 -12.24 1.02 17.05
C MET A 45 -12.89 -0.19 17.75
N GLU A 46 -12.69 -0.37 19.07
CA GLU A 46 -13.39 -1.37 19.85
C GLU A 46 -14.90 -1.14 19.84
N LYS A 47 -15.36 0.11 20.06
CA LYS A 47 -16.79 0.49 19.97
C LYS A 47 -17.36 0.28 18.56
N LEU A 48 -16.53 0.31 17.53
CA LEU A 48 -16.93 -0.04 16.16
C LEU A 48 -16.91 -1.55 15.91
N GLY A 49 -16.33 -2.36 16.79
CA GLY A 49 -16.35 -3.81 16.73
C GLY A 49 -15.07 -4.45 16.21
N LEU A 50 -13.93 -3.74 16.16
CA LEU A 50 -12.66 -4.32 15.71
C LEU A 50 -12.32 -5.63 16.42
N PHE A 51 -12.47 -5.68 17.75
CA PHE A 51 -12.18 -6.87 18.55
C PHE A 51 -13.31 -7.90 18.61
N GLN A 52 -14.41 -7.67 17.86
CA GLN A 52 -15.47 -8.65 17.61
C GLN A 52 -15.25 -9.42 16.29
N ILE A 53 -14.23 -9.06 15.52
CA ILE A 53 -13.86 -9.78 14.30
C ILE A 53 -13.38 -11.18 14.69
N ASP A 54 -13.81 -12.20 13.96
CA ASP A 54 -13.48 -13.60 14.22
C ASP A 54 -11.97 -13.83 14.21
N GLY A 55 -11.47 -14.48 15.25
CA GLY A 55 -10.07 -14.91 15.33
C GLY A 55 -9.07 -13.81 15.72
N THR A 56 -9.52 -12.62 16.09
CA THR A 56 -8.63 -11.62 16.71
C THR A 56 -8.11 -12.11 18.06
N SER A 57 -6.82 -11.84 18.33
CA SER A 57 -6.16 -12.22 19.59
C SER A 57 -6.50 -11.30 20.76
N VAL A 58 -7.04 -10.12 20.47
CA VAL A 58 -7.48 -9.14 21.49
C VAL A 58 -8.95 -9.39 21.85
N LYS A 59 -9.23 -9.50 23.14
CA LYS A 59 -10.60 -9.69 23.63
C LYS A 59 -11.29 -8.33 23.78
N SER A 60 -12.52 -8.24 23.25
CA SER A 60 -13.34 -7.06 23.45
C SER A 60 -13.89 -7.00 24.88
N SER A 61 -13.94 -5.79 25.43
CA SER A 61 -14.63 -5.46 26.67
C SER A 61 -16.09 -5.03 26.44
N VAL A 62 -16.47 -4.73 25.20
CA VAL A 62 -17.82 -4.28 24.84
C VAL A 62 -18.67 -5.42 24.28
N THR A 63 -19.94 -5.47 24.63
CA THR A 63 -20.93 -6.44 24.13
C THR A 63 -21.74 -5.90 22.97
N GLU A 64 -21.95 -4.59 22.92
CA GLU A 64 -22.67 -3.89 21.86
C GLU A 64 -21.70 -2.97 21.12
N TYR A 65 -21.65 -3.07 19.80
CA TYR A 65 -20.79 -2.26 18.95
C TYR A 65 -21.57 -1.64 17.78
N LYS A 66 -21.03 -0.58 17.21
CA LYS A 66 -21.75 0.30 16.27
C LYS A 66 -21.41 0.02 14.80
N GLY A 67 -20.37 -0.71 14.53
CA GLY A 67 -19.92 -0.99 13.16
C GLY A 67 -20.45 -2.31 12.63
N ARG A 68 -20.25 -2.53 11.36
CA ARG A 68 -20.39 -3.82 10.69
C ARG A 68 -19.01 -4.33 10.37
N VAL A 69 -18.65 -5.52 10.80
CA VAL A 69 -17.26 -6.00 10.78
C VAL A 69 -17.10 -7.31 10.03
N ALA A 70 -15.91 -7.53 9.49
CA ALA A 70 -15.53 -8.79 8.86
C ALA A 70 -14.03 -9.05 9.02
N ARG A 71 -13.65 -10.32 9.01
CA ARG A 71 -12.27 -10.76 8.78
C ARG A 71 -12.07 -10.99 7.28
N MET A 72 -11.10 -10.33 6.68
CA MET A 72 -10.87 -10.38 5.25
C MET A 72 -9.71 -11.34 4.93
N THR A 73 -9.93 -12.21 3.93
CA THR A 73 -8.90 -13.11 3.38
C THR A 73 -8.37 -12.52 2.10
N GLU A 74 -7.07 -12.46 1.91
CA GLU A 74 -6.47 -12.13 0.62
C GLU A 74 -6.47 -13.35 -0.29
N ALA A 75 -7.19 -13.27 -1.41
CA ALA A 75 -7.26 -14.34 -2.41
C ALA A 75 -6.09 -14.32 -3.40
N SER A 76 -5.47 -13.16 -3.58
CA SER A 76 -4.30 -12.98 -4.43
C SER A 76 -3.06 -13.66 -3.85
N MET A 77 -2.15 -14.06 -4.74
CA MET A 77 -0.86 -14.68 -4.38
C MET A 77 0.22 -13.60 -4.17
N GLY A 78 0.04 -12.80 -3.12
CA GLY A 78 0.96 -11.75 -2.73
C GLY A 78 0.81 -11.42 -1.26
N LYS A 79 1.60 -10.50 -0.77
CA LYS A 79 1.52 -9.93 0.58
C LYS A 79 2.13 -8.53 0.59
N ASP A 80 2.03 -7.84 -0.54
CA ASP A 80 2.59 -6.51 -0.72
C ASP A 80 1.51 -5.46 -0.95
N THR A 81 1.84 -4.21 -0.67
CA THR A 81 0.92 -3.07 -0.76
C THR A 81 0.20 -2.99 -2.11
N THR A 82 0.90 -3.23 -3.22
CA THR A 82 0.29 -3.13 -4.55
C THR A 82 -0.77 -4.21 -4.75
N ILE A 83 -0.44 -5.46 -4.47
CA ILE A 83 -1.35 -6.60 -4.63
C ILE A 83 -2.57 -6.47 -3.71
N GLY A 84 -2.36 -6.13 -2.43
CA GLY A 84 -3.46 -5.96 -1.48
C GLY A 84 -4.43 -4.84 -1.89
N HIS A 85 -3.92 -3.68 -2.27
CA HIS A 85 -4.75 -2.57 -2.76
C HIS A 85 -5.46 -2.91 -4.08
N TRP A 86 -4.79 -3.61 -4.99
CA TRP A 86 -5.41 -4.05 -6.23
C TRP A 86 -6.54 -5.04 -5.98
N GLU A 87 -6.39 -5.95 -5.02
CA GLU A 87 -7.48 -6.87 -4.67
C GLU A 87 -8.65 -6.13 -4.01
N ILE A 88 -8.40 -5.17 -3.12
CA ILE A 88 -9.44 -4.27 -2.60
C ILE A 88 -10.21 -3.61 -3.76
N ALA A 89 -9.52 -3.26 -4.83
CA ALA A 89 -10.11 -2.61 -6.00
C ALA A 89 -10.65 -3.59 -7.08
N GLY A 90 -10.66 -4.90 -6.81
CA GLY A 90 -11.28 -5.93 -7.64
C GLY A 90 -10.36 -6.74 -8.55
N ILE A 91 -9.03 -6.63 -8.40
CA ILE A 91 -8.07 -7.38 -9.21
C ILE A 91 -7.50 -8.56 -8.41
N TYR A 92 -7.62 -9.75 -8.97
CA TYR A 92 -7.01 -10.96 -8.42
C TYR A 92 -5.66 -11.23 -9.10
N SER A 93 -4.60 -11.22 -8.34
CA SER A 93 -3.26 -11.57 -8.81
C SER A 93 -2.98 -13.04 -8.54
N LYS A 94 -2.89 -13.84 -9.61
CA LYS A 94 -2.63 -15.30 -9.51
C LYS A 94 -1.20 -15.60 -9.10
N ASP A 95 -0.27 -14.72 -9.45
CA ASP A 95 1.14 -14.81 -9.16
C ASP A 95 1.60 -13.56 -8.41
N PRO A 96 2.57 -13.68 -7.49
CA PRO A 96 3.18 -12.53 -6.86
C PRO A 96 3.94 -11.67 -7.87
N LEU A 97 4.16 -10.40 -7.55
CA LEU A 97 5.04 -9.56 -8.35
C LEU A 97 6.47 -10.14 -8.38
N PRO A 98 7.16 -10.15 -9.55
CA PRO A 98 8.45 -10.81 -9.67
C PRO A 98 9.53 -10.08 -8.85
N VAL A 99 10.38 -10.87 -8.19
CA VAL A 99 11.58 -10.40 -7.47
C VAL A 99 12.84 -10.97 -8.10
N TYR A 100 13.96 -10.28 -7.97
CA TYR A 100 15.20 -10.61 -8.64
C TYR A 100 16.37 -10.72 -7.66
N PRO A 101 16.42 -11.73 -6.80
CA PRO A 101 17.46 -11.88 -5.78
C PRO A 101 18.86 -12.10 -6.35
N GLN A 102 18.97 -12.43 -7.63
CA GLN A 102 20.27 -12.63 -8.34
C GLN A 102 20.51 -11.55 -9.42
N GLY A 103 19.72 -10.46 -9.40
CA GLY A 103 19.74 -9.44 -10.45
C GLY A 103 18.86 -9.80 -11.66
N PHE A 104 18.64 -8.83 -12.55
CA PHE A 104 17.78 -8.96 -13.72
C PHE A 104 18.43 -9.81 -14.81
N PRO A 105 17.66 -10.58 -15.58
CA PRO A 105 18.19 -11.39 -16.67
C PRO A 105 18.75 -10.54 -17.82
N GLY A 106 19.67 -11.12 -18.59
CA GLY A 106 20.34 -10.42 -19.69
C GLY A 106 19.40 -9.77 -20.68
N GLU A 107 18.29 -10.44 -21.03
CA GLU A 107 17.27 -9.90 -21.96
C GLU A 107 16.66 -8.55 -21.49
N VAL A 108 16.45 -8.38 -20.18
CA VAL A 108 15.94 -7.13 -19.60
C VAL A 108 17.01 -6.04 -19.70
N LEU A 109 18.25 -6.37 -19.31
CA LEU A 109 19.37 -5.41 -19.33
C LEU A 109 19.75 -5.01 -20.75
N ASP A 110 19.75 -5.93 -21.71
CA ASP A 110 20.06 -5.63 -23.11
C ASP A 110 18.99 -4.74 -23.74
N ALA A 111 17.71 -5.01 -23.46
CA ALA A 111 16.62 -4.13 -23.86
C ALA A 111 16.76 -2.73 -23.25
N PHE A 112 17.14 -2.65 -21.97
CA PHE A 112 17.34 -1.38 -21.27
C PHE A 112 18.55 -0.61 -21.81
N ARG A 113 19.70 -1.27 -22.03
CA ARG A 113 20.89 -0.67 -22.68
C ARG A 113 20.56 -0.12 -24.06
N LYS A 114 19.83 -0.90 -24.86
CA LYS A 114 19.39 -0.47 -26.20
C LYS A 114 18.48 0.75 -26.16
N ALA A 115 17.55 0.80 -25.21
CA ALA A 115 16.60 1.90 -25.08
C ALA A 115 17.25 3.19 -24.58
N THR A 116 18.17 3.09 -23.60
CA THR A 116 18.81 4.25 -22.97
C THR A 116 20.09 4.71 -23.66
N GLY A 117 20.73 3.84 -24.46
CA GLY A 117 22.07 4.08 -25.01
C GLY A 117 23.18 4.12 -23.96
N ARG A 118 22.92 3.63 -22.75
CA ARG A 118 23.84 3.64 -21.61
C ARG A 118 24.18 2.22 -21.17
N GLY A 119 25.39 2.02 -20.67
CA GLY A 119 25.78 0.80 -19.97
C GLY A 119 25.06 0.64 -18.62
N VAL A 120 25.24 -0.52 -18.01
CA VAL A 120 24.64 -0.87 -16.71
C VAL A 120 25.72 -1.34 -15.76
N LEU A 121 25.78 -0.69 -14.61
CA LEU A 121 26.62 -1.06 -13.47
C LEU A 121 25.79 -1.80 -12.42
N CYS A 122 26.40 -2.65 -11.63
CA CYS A 122 25.86 -3.43 -10.52
C CYS A 122 24.98 -4.62 -10.96
N ASN A 123 23.67 -4.43 -11.14
CA ASN A 123 22.66 -5.48 -11.38
C ASN A 123 22.59 -6.54 -10.28
N ALA A 124 22.49 -6.11 -9.04
CA ALA A 124 22.39 -6.99 -7.86
C ALA A 124 21.48 -6.38 -6.78
N PRO A 125 21.05 -7.16 -5.78
CA PRO A 125 20.43 -6.60 -4.58
C PRO A 125 21.42 -5.73 -3.81
N TYR A 126 21.02 -4.50 -3.51
CA TYR A 126 21.87 -3.54 -2.80
C TYR A 126 21.06 -2.57 -1.93
N SER A 127 21.69 -2.11 -0.82
CA SER A 127 21.23 -0.91 -0.13
C SER A 127 21.47 0.32 -1.03
N GLY A 128 20.45 1.18 -1.17
CA GLY A 128 20.56 2.36 -2.04
C GLY A 128 21.58 3.41 -1.55
N THR A 129 22.04 3.36 -0.29
CA THR A 129 23.14 4.18 0.22
C THR A 129 24.49 3.57 -0.06
N GLU A 130 24.61 2.25 0.00
CA GLU A 130 25.87 1.56 -0.25
C GLU A 130 26.19 1.45 -1.74
N VAL A 131 25.19 1.24 -2.59
CA VAL A 131 25.40 1.09 -4.03
C VAL A 131 26.05 2.33 -4.66
N ILE A 132 25.66 3.54 -4.22
CA ILE A 132 26.26 4.79 -4.73
C ILE A 132 27.68 5.00 -4.23
N LYS A 133 28.06 4.48 -3.07
CA LYS A 133 29.43 4.51 -2.58
C LYS A 133 30.34 3.60 -3.41
N VAL A 134 29.83 2.42 -3.78
CA VAL A 134 30.62 1.42 -4.52
C VAL A 134 30.74 1.76 -6.00
N TYR A 135 29.66 2.18 -6.65
CA TYR A 135 29.60 2.38 -8.11
C TYR A 135 29.57 3.85 -8.53
N GLY A 136 29.52 4.80 -7.58
CA GLY A 136 29.39 6.23 -7.89
C GLY A 136 30.54 6.78 -8.73
N ASP A 137 31.78 6.45 -8.39
CA ASP A 137 32.96 6.91 -9.15
C ASP A 137 32.99 6.36 -10.57
N GLU A 138 32.63 5.09 -10.75
CA GLU A 138 32.57 4.47 -12.07
C GLU A 138 31.43 5.10 -12.90
N HIS A 139 30.26 5.30 -12.29
CA HIS A 139 29.15 6.02 -12.92
C HIS A 139 29.54 7.42 -13.39
N VAL A 140 30.19 8.21 -12.53
CA VAL A 140 30.63 9.57 -12.89
C VAL A 140 31.64 9.55 -14.05
N LYS A 141 32.51 8.57 -14.08
CA LYS A 141 33.53 8.40 -15.13
C LYS A 141 32.96 7.93 -16.46
N THR A 142 32.04 6.97 -16.45
CA THR A 142 31.55 6.28 -17.67
C THR A 142 30.22 6.81 -18.17
N GLY A 143 29.39 7.33 -17.29
CA GLY A 143 28.00 7.67 -17.55
C GLY A 143 27.07 6.47 -17.58
N ASP A 144 27.53 5.25 -17.24
CA ASP A 144 26.72 4.05 -17.16
C ASP A 144 25.80 4.10 -15.95
N LEU A 145 24.58 3.58 -16.08
CA LEU A 145 23.55 3.68 -15.05
C LEU A 145 23.72 2.62 -13.96
N ILE A 146 23.62 3.00 -12.70
CA ILE A 146 23.64 2.06 -11.58
C ILE A 146 22.27 1.42 -11.45
N VAL A 147 22.11 0.18 -11.91
CA VAL A 147 20.88 -0.61 -11.80
C VAL A 147 21.00 -1.58 -10.64
N TYR A 148 20.01 -1.60 -9.75
CA TYR A 148 20.00 -2.51 -8.61
C TYR A 148 18.57 -2.83 -8.19
N THR A 149 18.40 -3.81 -7.29
CA THR A 149 17.13 -4.25 -6.74
C THR A 149 17.21 -4.34 -5.21
N SER A 150 16.16 -4.87 -4.58
CA SER A 150 16.09 -5.21 -3.15
C SER A 150 15.27 -6.50 -2.98
N ALA A 151 14.83 -6.80 -1.76
CA ALA A 151 13.89 -7.90 -1.50
C ALA A 151 12.51 -7.64 -2.15
N ASP A 152 12.16 -6.38 -2.34
CA ASP A 152 10.90 -5.98 -2.98
C ASP A 152 10.96 -6.18 -4.51
N SER A 153 9.78 -6.14 -5.13
CA SER A 153 9.61 -6.17 -6.58
C SER A 153 9.93 -4.81 -7.22
N VAL A 154 11.21 -4.46 -7.31
CA VAL A 154 11.68 -3.14 -7.76
C VAL A 154 12.85 -3.20 -8.71
N PHE A 155 12.85 -2.29 -9.70
CA PHE A 155 13.99 -1.97 -10.58
C PHE A 155 14.43 -0.54 -10.26
N GLN A 156 15.59 -0.36 -9.66
CA GLN A 156 16.06 0.94 -9.20
C GLN A 156 17.21 1.43 -10.07
N ILE A 157 17.19 2.71 -10.44
CA ILE A 157 18.23 3.35 -11.23
C ILE A 157 18.80 4.52 -10.42
N ALA A 158 20.06 4.40 -10.00
CA ALA A 158 20.77 5.52 -9.39
C ALA A 158 21.66 6.22 -10.41
N ALA A 159 21.64 7.56 -10.37
CA ALA A 159 22.49 8.38 -11.22
C ALA A 159 22.85 9.72 -10.54
N HIS A 160 24.07 10.20 -10.79
CA HIS A 160 24.53 11.49 -10.31
C HIS A 160 23.91 12.63 -11.12
N GLU A 161 23.38 13.66 -10.47
CA GLU A 161 22.59 14.71 -11.14
C GLU A 161 23.41 15.52 -12.17
N ASP A 162 24.73 15.66 -11.99
CA ASP A 162 25.61 16.33 -12.96
C ASP A 162 25.98 15.45 -14.18
N VAL A 163 25.79 14.13 -14.10
CA VAL A 163 26.08 13.18 -15.17
C VAL A 163 24.81 12.83 -15.96
N VAL A 164 23.71 12.64 -15.26
CA VAL A 164 22.40 12.38 -15.80
C VAL A 164 21.41 13.33 -15.09
N PRO A 165 20.99 14.41 -15.76
CA PRO A 165 19.97 15.31 -15.23
C PRO A 165 18.72 14.56 -14.78
N VAL A 166 18.07 15.02 -13.72
CA VAL A 166 16.93 14.32 -13.07
C VAL A 166 15.82 13.97 -14.08
N GLU A 167 15.46 14.90 -14.95
CA GLU A 167 14.46 14.66 -15.99
C GLU A 167 14.87 13.54 -16.95
N GLN A 168 16.15 13.47 -17.31
CA GLN A 168 16.67 12.39 -18.13
C GLN A 168 16.64 11.04 -17.39
N LEU A 169 16.93 11.03 -16.09
CA LEU A 169 16.78 9.83 -15.25
C LEU A 169 15.32 9.37 -15.22
N TYR A 170 14.37 10.29 -15.11
CA TYR A 170 12.94 9.96 -15.17
C TYR A 170 12.55 9.35 -16.53
N GLU A 171 13.10 9.87 -17.65
CA GLU A 171 12.88 9.25 -18.96
C GLU A 171 13.44 7.83 -19.03
N TYR A 172 14.62 7.58 -18.48
CA TYR A 172 15.17 6.22 -18.41
C TYR A 172 14.29 5.30 -17.54
N CYS A 173 13.72 5.78 -16.46
CA CYS A 173 12.76 5.03 -15.67
C CYS A 173 11.46 4.73 -16.45
N ARG A 174 10.95 5.67 -17.24
CA ARG A 174 9.79 5.42 -18.13
C ARG A 174 10.10 4.39 -19.21
N MET A 175 11.31 4.41 -19.76
CA MET A 175 11.78 3.37 -20.71
C MET A 175 11.84 2.00 -20.04
N ALA A 176 12.44 1.93 -18.84
CA ALA A 176 12.47 0.70 -18.05
C ALA A 176 11.06 0.19 -17.74
N ARG A 177 10.12 1.07 -17.36
CA ARG A 177 8.72 0.70 -17.09
C ARG A 177 8.05 0.04 -18.30
N LYS A 178 8.32 0.52 -19.51
CA LYS A 178 7.79 -0.07 -20.76
C LYS A 178 8.39 -1.45 -21.08
N ILE A 179 9.63 -1.70 -20.67
CA ILE A 179 10.32 -2.99 -20.85
C ILE A 179 9.85 -4.00 -19.81
N LEU A 180 9.70 -3.57 -18.57
CA LEU A 180 9.38 -4.41 -17.42
C LEU A 180 7.88 -4.70 -17.33
N THR A 181 7.39 -5.52 -18.23
CA THR A 181 5.97 -5.95 -18.34
C THR A 181 5.87 -7.47 -18.34
N GLY A 182 4.63 -7.99 -18.22
CA GLY A 182 4.36 -9.43 -18.18
C GLY A 182 5.17 -10.12 -17.07
N ARG A 183 5.93 -11.17 -17.40
CA ARG A 183 6.74 -11.93 -16.42
C ARG A 183 7.84 -11.10 -15.74
N HIS A 184 8.22 -9.96 -16.31
CA HIS A 184 9.20 -9.04 -15.76
C HIS A 184 8.56 -7.77 -15.16
N GLY A 185 7.25 -7.77 -15.00
CA GLY A 185 6.47 -6.65 -14.49
C GLY A 185 6.71 -6.39 -13.01
N VAL A 186 7.88 -5.87 -12.63
CA VAL A 186 8.15 -5.45 -11.25
C VAL A 186 7.17 -4.35 -10.82
N GLY A 187 6.82 -4.34 -9.54
CA GLY A 187 5.86 -3.41 -8.98
C GLY A 187 6.24 -1.94 -9.19
N ARG A 188 7.53 -1.60 -9.06
CA ARG A 188 8.01 -0.23 -9.21
C ARG A 188 9.34 -0.15 -9.96
N VAL A 189 9.47 0.84 -10.83
CA VAL A 189 10.74 1.35 -11.33
C VAL A 189 11.04 2.63 -10.55
N ILE A 190 12.22 2.77 -9.96
CA ILE A 190 12.51 3.86 -9.03
C ILE A 190 13.71 4.67 -9.49
N ALA A 191 13.52 5.97 -9.72
CA ALA A 191 14.58 6.93 -9.90
C ALA A 191 15.24 7.26 -8.55
N ARG A 192 16.57 7.15 -8.48
CA ARG A 192 17.39 7.41 -7.28
C ARG A 192 18.50 8.41 -7.59
N PRO A 193 18.19 9.70 -7.81
CA PRO A 193 19.21 10.69 -8.04
C PRO A 193 20.09 10.90 -6.81
N PHE A 194 21.37 11.18 -7.03
CA PHE A 194 22.32 11.48 -5.99
C PHE A 194 23.29 12.60 -6.44
N THR A 195 23.97 13.20 -5.48
CA THR A 195 24.96 14.26 -5.66
C THR A 195 26.19 13.99 -4.81
N GLY A 196 27.18 14.85 -4.88
CA GLY A 196 28.42 14.77 -4.08
C GLY A 196 29.65 14.43 -4.92
N SER A 197 30.67 13.94 -4.26
CA SER A 197 31.95 13.57 -4.88
C SER A 197 32.46 12.25 -4.30
N SER A 198 33.53 11.72 -4.88
CA SER A 198 34.13 10.47 -4.42
C SER A 198 34.27 10.39 -2.91
N GLY A 199 33.75 9.32 -2.32
CA GLY A 199 33.68 9.09 -0.88
C GLY A 199 32.56 9.81 -0.12
N ASN A 200 31.84 10.79 -0.73
CA ASN A 200 30.78 11.59 -0.09
C ASN A 200 29.51 11.71 -0.93
N TYR A 201 29.11 10.65 -1.62
CA TYR A 201 27.87 10.62 -2.38
C TYR A 201 26.64 10.56 -1.47
N THR A 202 25.64 11.40 -1.77
CA THR A 202 24.39 11.50 -0.98
C THR A 202 23.18 11.47 -1.91
N ARG A 203 22.16 10.67 -1.58
CA ARG A 203 20.88 10.65 -2.28
C ARG A 203 20.14 11.97 -2.08
N THR A 204 19.49 12.44 -3.14
CA THR A 204 18.65 13.65 -3.06
C THR A 204 17.18 13.29 -2.79
N ALA A 205 16.38 14.30 -2.46
CA ALA A 205 14.95 14.17 -2.25
C ALA A 205 14.14 13.96 -3.55
N LYS A 206 14.79 14.03 -4.72
CA LYS A 206 14.16 13.90 -6.04
C LYS A 206 13.95 12.43 -6.46
N ARG A 207 13.75 11.54 -5.48
CA ARG A 207 13.28 10.18 -5.74
C ARG A 207 11.91 10.24 -6.42
N HIS A 208 11.70 9.38 -7.44
CA HIS A 208 10.40 9.21 -8.06
C HIS A 208 10.15 7.74 -8.39
N ASP A 209 8.95 7.25 -8.06
CA ASP A 209 8.54 5.88 -8.28
C ASP A 209 7.59 5.81 -9.49
N PHE A 210 7.89 4.93 -10.44
CA PHE A 210 7.07 4.63 -11.61
C PHE A 210 6.42 3.25 -11.39
N SER A 211 5.23 3.25 -10.86
CA SER A 211 4.50 2.03 -10.53
C SER A 211 4.01 1.29 -11.78
N ILE A 212 3.82 -0.01 -11.65
CA ILE A 212 3.14 -0.80 -12.66
C ILE A 212 1.65 -0.43 -12.67
N GLU A 213 1.10 -0.26 -13.86
CA GLU A 213 -0.34 -0.02 -13.99
C GLU A 213 -1.14 -1.29 -13.67
N PRO A 214 -2.32 -1.16 -13.06
CA PRO A 214 -3.26 -2.26 -12.94
C PRO A 214 -3.52 -2.93 -14.29
N PRO A 215 -3.54 -4.28 -14.37
CA PRO A 215 -3.66 -5.01 -15.63
C PRO A 215 -5.03 -4.91 -16.30
N CYS A 216 -6.05 -4.46 -15.58
CA CYS A 216 -7.41 -4.25 -16.08
C CYS A 216 -8.08 -3.09 -15.33
N ASP A 217 -9.33 -2.78 -15.67
CA ASP A 217 -10.10 -1.77 -14.97
C ASP A 217 -10.34 -2.18 -13.51
N THR A 218 -10.08 -1.25 -12.63
CA THR A 218 -10.32 -1.34 -11.19
C THR A 218 -11.65 -0.71 -10.80
N MET A 219 -12.06 -0.87 -9.54
CA MET A 219 -13.16 -0.11 -8.95
C MET A 219 -13.02 1.40 -9.21
N LEU A 220 -11.79 1.94 -9.21
CA LEU A 220 -11.51 3.37 -9.43
C LEU A 220 -11.87 3.79 -10.86
N ASP A 221 -11.41 3.00 -11.84
CA ASP A 221 -11.73 3.24 -13.27
C ASP A 221 -13.24 3.20 -13.51
N ILE A 222 -13.92 2.25 -12.87
CA ILE A 222 -15.37 2.04 -13.01
C ILE A 222 -16.15 3.20 -12.39
N LEU A 223 -15.77 3.66 -11.20
CA LEU A 223 -16.36 4.84 -10.57
C LEU A 223 -16.22 6.07 -11.47
N LYS A 224 -15.01 6.35 -11.95
CA LYS A 224 -14.71 7.48 -12.84
C LYS A 224 -15.53 7.41 -14.15
N LYS A 225 -15.63 6.23 -14.77
CA LYS A 225 -16.44 6.01 -15.98
C LYS A 225 -17.93 6.26 -15.75
N ASN A 226 -18.40 6.09 -14.50
CA ASN A 226 -19.79 6.36 -14.09
C ASN A 226 -19.96 7.77 -13.50
N GLY A 227 -19.03 8.69 -13.77
CA GLY A 227 -19.13 10.10 -13.37
C GLY A 227 -18.98 10.34 -11.87
N LYS A 228 -18.39 9.37 -11.12
CA LYS A 228 -18.09 9.54 -9.70
C LYS A 228 -16.67 10.09 -9.53
N GLU A 229 -16.49 10.93 -8.52
CA GLU A 229 -15.16 11.40 -8.14
C GLU A 229 -14.39 10.29 -7.39
N VAL A 230 -13.08 10.24 -7.62
CA VAL A 230 -12.16 9.35 -6.91
C VAL A 230 -11.01 10.21 -6.39
N LEU A 231 -11.08 10.53 -5.11
CA LEU A 231 -10.09 11.34 -4.41
C LEU A 231 -9.07 10.40 -3.76
N ALA A 232 -7.79 10.56 -4.07
CA ALA A 232 -6.71 9.75 -3.53
C ALA A 232 -5.92 10.54 -2.48
N VAL A 233 -5.72 9.96 -1.29
CA VAL A 233 -4.91 10.55 -0.21
C VAL A 233 -3.75 9.62 0.12
N GLY A 234 -2.55 10.16 0.22
CA GLY A 234 -1.33 9.41 0.46
C GLY A 234 -0.81 8.70 -0.79
N LYS A 235 -0.41 7.43 -0.66
CA LYS A 235 0.21 6.65 -1.75
C LYS A 235 -0.77 6.09 -2.79
N ILE A 236 -2.06 6.28 -2.65
CA ILE A 236 -3.07 5.68 -3.55
C ILE A 236 -2.81 6.03 -5.02
N TYR A 237 -2.42 7.29 -5.31
CA TYR A 237 -2.09 7.70 -6.67
C TYR A 237 -0.96 6.85 -7.27
N ASP A 238 0.11 6.60 -6.51
CA ASP A 238 1.25 5.81 -6.96
C ASP A 238 0.92 4.32 -7.09
N ILE A 239 0.15 3.77 -6.13
CA ILE A 239 -0.26 2.35 -6.13
C ILE A 239 -1.06 2.00 -7.40
N PHE A 240 -1.91 2.91 -7.85
CA PHE A 240 -2.74 2.73 -9.05
C PHE A 240 -2.14 3.41 -10.31
N ALA A 241 -0.92 3.94 -10.24
CA ALA A 241 -0.27 4.67 -11.34
C ALA A 241 -1.17 5.80 -11.92
N GLY A 242 -1.97 6.44 -11.06
CA GLY A 242 -2.92 7.50 -11.41
C GLY A 242 -4.20 7.03 -12.12
N ARG A 243 -4.34 5.72 -12.41
CA ARG A 243 -5.53 5.20 -13.11
C ARG A 243 -6.79 5.32 -12.27
N GLY A 244 -7.87 5.74 -12.90
CA GLY A 244 -9.19 5.87 -12.29
C GLY A 244 -9.30 7.03 -11.28
N ILE A 245 -8.24 7.74 -10.96
CA ILE A 245 -8.22 8.83 -9.98
C ILE A 245 -8.62 10.16 -10.65
N THR A 246 -9.42 10.99 -9.97
CA THR A 246 -9.87 12.29 -10.45
C THR A 246 -9.13 13.45 -9.78
N ASP A 247 -8.71 13.27 -8.53
CA ASP A 247 -7.95 14.25 -7.76
C ASP A 247 -7.10 13.53 -6.70
N HIS A 248 -5.94 14.09 -6.33
CA HIS A 248 -5.06 13.45 -5.36
C HIS A 248 -4.27 14.45 -4.53
N VAL A 249 -3.85 14.01 -3.35
CA VAL A 249 -2.94 14.72 -2.46
C VAL A 249 -1.95 13.74 -1.84
N TYR A 250 -0.66 14.04 -1.99
CA TYR A 250 0.40 13.32 -1.26
C TYR A 250 0.43 13.75 0.20
N THR A 251 0.94 12.87 1.04
CA THR A 251 1.10 13.12 2.48
C THR A 251 2.48 12.69 2.94
N SER A 252 3.01 13.37 3.93
CA SER A 252 4.30 13.06 4.54
C SER A 252 4.25 11.95 5.60
N GLY A 253 3.03 11.55 6.01
CA GLY A 253 2.79 10.50 7.01
C GLY A 253 1.32 10.43 7.44
N ASN A 254 1.04 9.62 8.46
CA ASN A 254 -0.32 9.36 8.92
C ASN A 254 -1.03 10.59 9.47
N GLU A 255 -0.33 11.46 10.21
CA GLU A 255 -0.92 12.68 10.77
C GLU A 255 -1.49 13.56 9.67
N GLU A 256 -0.68 13.91 8.67
CA GLU A 256 -1.15 14.69 7.51
C GLU A 256 -2.22 13.92 6.72
N GLY A 257 -2.10 12.59 6.60
CA GLY A 257 -3.12 11.74 5.98
C GLY A 257 -4.49 11.88 6.63
N ILE A 258 -4.54 11.91 7.96
CA ILE A 258 -5.77 12.13 8.72
C ILE A 258 -6.29 13.56 8.52
N GLU A 259 -5.42 14.58 8.55
CA GLU A 259 -5.81 15.96 8.28
C GLU A 259 -6.43 16.14 6.88
N LYS A 260 -5.81 15.54 5.85
CA LYS A 260 -6.36 15.56 4.48
C LYS A 260 -7.68 14.79 4.39
N THR A 261 -7.84 13.71 5.15
CA THR A 261 -9.11 12.98 5.25
C THR A 261 -10.22 13.87 5.83
N LEU A 262 -9.92 14.60 6.91
CA LEU A 262 -10.85 15.57 7.49
C LEU A 262 -11.22 16.69 6.50
N ALA A 263 -10.25 17.19 5.74
CA ALA A 263 -10.51 18.17 4.69
C ALA A 263 -11.38 17.60 3.56
N CYS A 264 -11.23 16.33 3.19
CA CYS A 264 -12.09 15.65 2.22
C CYS A 264 -13.54 15.48 2.74
N LEU A 265 -13.73 15.29 4.05
CA LEU A 265 -15.07 15.23 4.66
C LEU A 265 -15.82 16.57 4.55
N ASP A 266 -15.09 17.68 4.55
CA ASP A 266 -15.66 19.02 4.40
C ASP A 266 -15.97 19.39 2.92
N ARG A 267 -15.48 18.61 1.94
CA ARG A 267 -15.78 18.79 0.49
C ARG A 267 -17.16 18.26 0.13
N GLU A 268 -17.77 18.90 -0.86
CA GLU A 268 -18.96 18.37 -1.54
C GLU A 268 -18.51 17.56 -2.77
N PHE A 269 -18.74 16.26 -2.76
CA PHE A 269 -18.49 15.38 -3.90
C PHE A 269 -19.39 14.13 -3.82
N GLU A 270 -19.55 13.43 -4.92
CA GLU A 270 -20.20 12.12 -4.95
C GLU A 270 -19.20 11.10 -5.48
N GLY A 271 -18.80 10.16 -4.63
CA GLY A 271 -17.77 9.18 -5.01
C GLY A 271 -16.99 8.62 -3.85
N LEU A 272 -15.77 8.22 -4.14
CA LEU A 272 -14.83 7.56 -3.23
C LEU A 272 -13.71 8.51 -2.82
N CYS A 273 -13.45 8.62 -1.53
CA CYS A 273 -12.16 9.09 -1.00
C CYS A 273 -11.39 7.85 -0.53
N PHE A 274 -10.28 7.55 -1.18
CA PHE A 274 -9.43 6.40 -0.88
C PHE A 274 -8.14 6.89 -0.22
N ILE A 275 -7.89 6.43 1.00
CA ILE A 275 -6.84 6.93 1.88
C ILE A 275 -5.90 5.78 2.24
N ASN A 276 -4.58 6.01 2.08
CA ASN A 276 -3.55 5.11 2.59
C ASN A 276 -2.76 5.81 3.70
N LEU A 277 -2.79 5.25 4.90
CA LEU A 277 -2.02 5.67 6.07
C LEU A 277 -0.78 4.78 6.18
N VAL A 278 0.32 5.23 5.63
CA VAL A 278 1.50 4.41 5.27
C VAL A 278 2.51 4.19 6.39
N ASP A 279 2.49 5.01 7.46
CA ASP A 279 3.54 4.95 8.49
C ASP A 279 3.54 3.63 9.27
N PHE A 280 2.38 2.99 9.40
CA PHE A 280 2.26 1.70 10.07
C PHE A 280 3.22 0.68 9.46
N ASP A 281 3.26 0.61 8.13
CA ASP A 281 4.18 -0.24 7.39
C ASP A 281 5.61 0.34 7.37
N MET A 282 5.75 1.54 6.81
CA MET A 282 7.04 2.10 6.43
C MET A 282 7.91 2.49 7.63
N LEU A 283 7.31 3.02 8.70
CA LEU A 283 8.06 3.49 9.87
C LEU A 283 8.13 2.43 10.97
N TYR A 284 7.14 1.54 11.10
CA TYR A 284 7.02 0.65 12.25
C TYR A 284 7.07 -0.82 11.89
N GLY A 285 6.29 -1.29 10.92
CA GLY A 285 6.24 -2.70 10.50
C GLY A 285 7.60 -3.21 10.04
N HIS A 286 8.14 -2.64 8.97
CA HIS A 286 9.45 -3.00 8.43
C HIS A 286 10.62 -2.75 9.40
N ARG A 287 10.49 -1.80 10.34
CA ARG A 287 11.53 -1.46 11.31
C ARG A 287 11.42 -2.23 12.63
N ARG A 288 10.40 -3.10 12.75
CA ARG A 288 10.17 -3.91 13.94
C ARG A 288 9.95 -3.07 15.21
N ASP A 289 9.35 -1.88 15.05
CA ASP A 289 9.04 -0.95 16.13
C ASP A 289 7.62 -1.16 16.66
N ILE A 290 7.47 -2.09 17.59
CA ILE A 290 6.17 -2.44 18.22
C ILE A 290 5.54 -1.23 18.92
N ASP A 291 6.34 -0.46 19.66
CA ASP A 291 5.83 0.66 20.44
C ASP A 291 5.44 1.85 19.56
N GLY A 292 6.22 2.11 18.50
CA GLY A 292 5.88 3.12 17.50
C GLY A 292 4.58 2.77 16.76
N TYR A 293 4.41 1.49 16.40
CA TYR A 293 3.19 0.99 15.76
C TYR A 293 1.97 1.18 16.68
N ALA A 294 2.09 0.80 17.95
CA ALA A 294 1.04 0.96 18.95
C ALA A 294 0.63 2.42 19.14
N LYS A 295 1.61 3.34 19.25
CA LYS A 295 1.36 4.78 19.35
C LYS A 295 0.62 5.32 18.13
N ALA A 296 1.02 4.88 16.93
CA ALA A 296 0.39 5.31 15.68
C ALA A 296 -1.07 4.83 15.58
N LEU A 297 -1.37 3.58 16.00
CA LEU A 297 -2.74 3.07 16.06
C LEU A 297 -3.58 3.83 17.09
N SER A 298 -3.03 4.10 18.28
CA SER A 298 -3.70 4.87 19.31
C SER A 298 -4.00 6.29 18.86
N PHE A 299 -3.06 6.93 18.17
CA PHE A 299 -3.25 8.25 17.58
C PHE A 299 -4.37 8.25 16.52
N PHE A 300 -4.41 7.25 15.63
CA PHE A 300 -5.50 7.09 14.68
C PHE A 300 -6.85 6.93 15.41
N ASP A 301 -6.90 6.08 16.41
CA ASP A 301 -8.12 5.84 17.21
C ASP A 301 -8.63 7.12 17.91
N GLU A 302 -7.73 7.95 18.43
CA GLU A 302 -8.07 9.27 19.01
C GLU A 302 -8.68 10.23 17.99
N LYS A 303 -8.26 10.13 16.72
CA LYS A 303 -8.78 10.98 15.63
C LYS A 303 -10.08 10.46 15.01
N LEU A 304 -10.40 9.18 15.18
CA LEU A 304 -11.56 8.54 14.58
C LEU A 304 -12.91 9.21 14.91
N PRO A 305 -13.18 9.67 16.16
CA PRO A 305 -14.40 10.42 16.46
C PRO A 305 -14.57 11.68 15.61
N PHE A 306 -13.49 12.42 15.32
CA PHE A 306 -13.56 13.63 14.51
C PHE A 306 -13.90 13.33 13.04
N ILE A 307 -13.51 12.16 12.53
CA ILE A 307 -13.92 11.65 11.22
C ILE A 307 -15.41 11.32 11.24
N MET A 308 -15.84 10.54 12.24
CA MET A 308 -17.23 10.10 12.37
C MET A 308 -18.21 11.25 12.55
N ASP A 309 -17.86 12.27 13.33
CA ASP A 309 -18.71 13.44 13.63
C ASP A 309 -18.95 14.31 12.39
N ARG A 310 -18.02 14.33 11.40
CA ARG A 310 -18.16 15.06 10.14
C ARG A 310 -18.90 14.29 9.06
N MET A 311 -19.22 13.01 9.29
CA MET A 311 -19.93 12.18 8.32
C MET A 311 -21.39 12.64 8.17
N LYS A 312 -21.81 12.76 6.92
CA LYS A 312 -23.21 13.06 6.55
C LYS A 312 -24.08 11.81 6.64
N GLU A 313 -25.38 11.97 6.40
CA GLU A 313 -26.38 10.90 6.52
C GLU A 313 -26.11 9.70 5.58
N ASP A 314 -25.63 9.99 4.37
CA ASP A 314 -25.37 8.99 3.35
C ASP A 314 -23.88 8.64 3.22
N ASP A 315 -23.04 9.01 4.18
CA ASP A 315 -21.63 8.66 4.14
C ASP A 315 -21.40 7.25 4.70
N VAL A 316 -20.45 6.55 4.08
CA VAL A 316 -19.97 5.25 4.55
C VAL A 316 -18.46 5.34 4.79
N LEU A 317 -18.03 4.93 5.96
CA LEU A 317 -16.63 4.76 6.33
C LEU A 317 -16.28 3.27 6.30
N LEU A 318 -15.22 2.93 5.59
CA LEU A 318 -14.61 1.61 5.54
C LEU A 318 -13.17 1.74 6.05
N ILE A 319 -12.81 0.97 7.07
CA ILE A 319 -11.44 0.92 7.62
C ILE A 319 -10.95 -0.50 7.44
N THR A 320 -9.82 -0.67 6.75
CA THR A 320 -9.24 -1.99 6.45
C THR A 320 -7.71 -1.90 6.44
N ALA A 321 -7.06 -2.99 6.04
CA ALA A 321 -5.65 -3.04 5.70
C ALA A 321 -5.47 -3.83 4.39
N ASP A 322 -4.31 -3.72 3.80
CA ASP A 322 -3.95 -4.33 2.52
C ASP A 322 -3.13 -5.62 2.69
N HIS A 323 -2.41 -5.78 3.80
CA HIS A 323 -1.65 -6.96 4.21
C HIS A 323 -1.30 -6.87 5.71
N GLY A 324 -0.45 -7.76 6.20
CA GLY A 324 0.17 -7.67 7.53
C GLY A 324 1.65 -7.28 7.45
N CYS A 325 2.22 -6.77 8.54
CA CYS A 325 3.67 -6.64 8.74
C CYS A 325 3.97 -6.71 10.24
N ASP A 326 3.94 -7.93 10.81
CA ASP A 326 4.09 -8.15 12.24
C ASP A 326 5.47 -7.68 12.74
N PRO A 327 5.53 -6.58 13.52
CA PRO A 327 6.82 -6.06 14.01
C PRO A 327 7.50 -6.96 15.02
N GLY A 328 6.80 -7.95 15.58
CA GLY A 328 7.37 -8.97 16.46
C GLY A 328 7.95 -10.19 15.72
N TYR A 329 7.71 -10.31 14.42
CA TYR A 329 8.20 -11.43 13.62
C TYR A 329 9.60 -11.14 13.07
N LEU A 330 10.63 -11.60 13.79
CA LEU A 330 12.03 -11.23 13.55
C LEU A 330 12.74 -12.06 12.45
N LYS A 331 12.07 -13.06 11.83
CA LYS A 331 12.67 -13.89 10.79
C LYS A 331 12.92 -13.16 9.47
N THR A 332 12.16 -12.12 9.20
CA THR A 332 12.26 -11.29 8.01
C THR A 332 11.87 -9.86 8.36
N THR A 333 12.24 -8.90 7.53
CA THR A 333 11.75 -7.52 7.58
C THR A 333 10.65 -7.28 6.53
N ASP A 334 10.25 -8.32 5.81
CA ASP A 334 9.20 -8.28 4.80
C ASP A 334 7.80 -8.27 5.44
N HIS A 335 6.77 -8.01 4.63
CA HIS A 335 5.36 -8.12 4.99
C HIS A 335 4.99 -9.53 5.43
N THR A 336 3.88 -9.67 6.14
CA THR A 336 3.38 -10.95 6.64
C THR A 336 2.01 -11.31 6.06
N ARG A 337 1.82 -12.61 5.74
CA ARG A 337 0.58 -13.16 5.16
C ARG A 337 -0.46 -13.33 6.25
N GLU A 338 -1.27 -12.29 6.46
CA GLU A 338 -2.28 -12.22 7.49
C GLU A 338 -3.67 -11.94 6.95
N TYR A 339 -4.69 -12.33 7.70
CA TYR A 339 -6.00 -11.75 7.57
C TYR A 339 -5.94 -10.25 7.87
N THR A 340 -6.80 -9.47 7.22
CA THR A 340 -6.95 -8.06 7.53
C THR A 340 -8.33 -7.75 8.10
N PRO A 341 -8.49 -6.68 8.90
CA PRO A 341 -9.79 -6.28 9.41
C PRO A 341 -10.59 -5.56 8.34
N LEU A 342 -11.91 -5.62 8.44
CA LEU A 342 -12.81 -4.65 7.84
C LEU A 342 -13.76 -4.15 8.92
N VAL A 343 -13.79 -2.84 9.10
CA VAL A 343 -14.75 -2.15 9.97
C VAL A 343 -15.52 -1.14 9.13
N MET A 344 -16.83 -1.31 9.05
CA MET A 344 -17.72 -0.43 8.31
C MET A 344 -18.59 0.36 9.29
N TYR A 345 -18.71 1.66 9.03
CA TYR A 345 -19.57 2.55 9.83
C TYR A 345 -20.31 3.54 8.93
N GLY A 346 -21.51 3.89 9.33
CA GLY A 346 -22.35 4.89 8.71
C GLY A 346 -23.69 4.93 9.39
N LYS A 347 -24.41 6.05 9.30
CA LYS A 347 -25.72 6.21 10.00
C LYS A 347 -26.79 5.21 9.53
N LYS A 348 -26.63 4.68 8.31
CA LYS A 348 -27.52 3.69 7.71
C LYS A 348 -26.93 2.27 7.69
N ILE A 349 -25.76 2.07 8.24
CA ILE A 349 -25.12 0.76 8.32
C ILE A 349 -25.62 0.01 9.54
N THR A 350 -26.21 -1.16 9.33
CA THR A 350 -26.63 -2.03 10.43
C THR A 350 -25.42 -2.74 11.04
N PRO A 351 -25.17 -2.58 12.35
CA PRO A 351 -24.10 -3.30 13.03
C PRO A 351 -24.20 -4.81 12.90
N GLY A 352 -23.09 -5.49 12.92
CA GLY A 352 -23.04 -6.97 12.89
C GLY A 352 -21.69 -7.52 12.44
N ASN A 353 -21.46 -8.81 12.69
CA ASN A 353 -20.27 -9.52 12.23
C ASN A 353 -20.63 -10.40 11.01
N LEU A 354 -19.94 -10.19 9.91
CA LEU A 354 -20.13 -10.92 8.65
C LEU A 354 -19.27 -12.19 8.55
N GLY A 355 -18.52 -12.51 9.61
CA GLY A 355 -17.60 -13.63 9.62
C GLY A 355 -16.38 -13.40 8.75
N THR A 356 -15.82 -14.50 8.23
CA THR A 356 -14.63 -14.44 7.36
C THR A 356 -15.04 -14.34 5.89
N ARG A 357 -14.57 -13.29 5.23
CA ARG A 357 -14.77 -13.06 3.80
C ARG A 357 -13.67 -13.74 2.99
N LYS A 358 -13.99 -14.15 1.77
CA LYS A 358 -13.09 -14.95 0.92
C LYS A 358 -12.06 -14.10 0.14
N THR A 359 -12.27 -12.78 0.07
CA THR A 359 -11.47 -11.89 -0.76
C THR A 359 -11.59 -10.44 -0.30
N PHE A 360 -10.53 -9.67 -0.49
CA PHE A 360 -10.57 -8.20 -0.33
C PHE A 360 -11.46 -7.53 -1.39
N ALA A 361 -11.68 -8.17 -2.54
CA ALA A 361 -12.53 -7.63 -3.61
C ALA A 361 -14.00 -7.42 -3.20
N ASP A 362 -14.45 -8.03 -2.10
CA ASP A 362 -15.75 -7.73 -1.50
C ASP A 362 -15.87 -6.24 -1.10
N ILE A 363 -14.75 -5.60 -0.73
CA ILE A 363 -14.71 -4.16 -0.43
C ILE A 363 -15.04 -3.35 -1.68
N GLY A 364 -14.35 -3.61 -2.78
CA GLY A 364 -14.58 -2.95 -4.07
C GLY A 364 -16.00 -3.19 -4.61
N ALA A 365 -16.51 -4.42 -4.47
CA ALA A 365 -17.87 -4.76 -4.84
C ALA A 365 -18.90 -3.98 -4.00
N THR A 366 -18.64 -3.83 -2.70
CA THR A 366 -19.49 -3.06 -1.79
C THR A 366 -19.51 -1.58 -2.17
N VAL A 367 -18.34 -0.99 -2.44
CA VAL A 367 -18.23 0.41 -2.89
C VAL A 367 -19.02 0.63 -4.18
N LEU A 368 -18.82 -0.19 -5.19
CA LEU A 368 -19.55 -0.04 -6.47
C LEU A 368 -21.07 -0.21 -6.29
N LYS A 369 -21.50 -1.22 -5.54
CA LYS A 369 -22.93 -1.45 -5.24
C LYS A 369 -23.55 -0.30 -4.45
N TYR A 370 -22.81 0.35 -3.58
CA TYR A 370 -23.29 1.53 -2.86
C TYR A 370 -23.68 2.69 -3.81
N PHE A 371 -23.01 2.78 -4.97
CA PHE A 371 -23.35 3.73 -6.05
C PHE A 371 -24.28 3.13 -7.10
N ASP A 372 -24.94 2.01 -6.83
CA ASP A 372 -25.84 1.32 -7.75
C ASP A 372 -25.14 0.83 -9.05
N ILE A 373 -23.82 0.60 -8.97
CA ILE A 373 -23.00 0.09 -10.08
C ILE A 373 -22.78 -1.42 -9.89
N VAL A 374 -22.94 -2.20 -10.97
CA VAL A 374 -22.68 -3.63 -10.95
C VAL A 374 -21.18 -3.88 -11.08
N PRO A 375 -20.52 -4.56 -10.10
CA PRO A 375 -19.11 -4.90 -10.21
C PRO A 375 -18.87 -5.87 -11.40
N PRO A 376 -17.86 -5.64 -12.25
CA PRO A 376 -17.51 -6.57 -13.33
C PRO A 376 -16.56 -7.68 -12.87
N PHE A 377 -16.22 -7.74 -11.58
CA PHE A 377 -15.36 -8.73 -10.94
C PHE A 377 -16.11 -9.49 -9.85
N ASN A 378 -15.53 -10.62 -9.44
CA ASN A 378 -16.10 -11.41 -8.36
C ASN A 378 -15.88 -10.68 -7.02
N GLY A 379 -16.97 -10.46 -6.31
CA GLY A 379 -16.99 -9.85 -4.99
C GLY A 379 -18.43 -9.73 -4.52
N GLU A 380 -18.64 -9.89 -3.23
CA GLU A 380 -19.97 -9.84 -2.63
C GLU A 380 -20.19 -8.50 -1.91
N ASN A 381 -21.38 -7.92 -2.12
CA ASN A 381 -21.78 -6.73 -1.38
C ASN A 381 -21.97 -7.06 0.12
N MET A 382 -21.47 -6.19 0.96
CA MET A 382 -21.49 -6.35 2.43
C MET A 382 -22.41 -5.33 3.14
N ILE A 383 -23.06 -4.43 2.40
CA ILE A 383 -24.02 -3.44 2.93
C ILE A 383 -25.43 -3.82 2.55
#